data_1ff5233fd7f7df784187ef2c0becc31c
#
_entry.id   1ff5233fd7f7df784187ef2c0becc31c
#
_cell.length_a   1.000
_cell.length_b   1.000
_cell.length_c   1.000
_cell.angle_alpha   90.00
_cell.angle_beta   90.00
_cell.angle_gamma   90.00
#
_symmetry.space_group_name_H-M   'P 1'
#
loop_
_entity.id
_entity.type
_entity.pdbx_description
1 polymer ?
#
loop_
_entity_poly.entity_id
_entity_poly.type
_entity_poly.pdbx_seq_one_letter_code
_entity_poly.pdbx_strand_id
1 'polypeptide(L)'
;MLDKEELLAKANEPAKRAIRLHTFYKGKVQLLPKCSIQKLSDFSIWYTPGVAEPCKAISASPALVYEYTNKANCIAIVSDGTRVLGLGDIGPEASLPVMEGKALLFKYLGGVDAVPLCLGTKDPEELIRTVKLLEPSFGGINLEDIAQPKCFRILDSLRRDMTIPVWHDDQQGSATVILAGLLNALNLVRKDIKRIGIAMIGMGAANVATYRLLKAAGIDPARIVACDRQGIFHKGRADLEAGRTDYADKWRVCLETNAEGVKGRIPEALKERDVCIAFSGGNIIKAQWVSAMAKQAIVFACANPIPEIWPWEAKEAGAKIMATGRSDFPNQVNNSLVFPGVFRGALD
;
A
#
# COMPACT_ATOMS: atom_id res chain seq x y z
N MET A 1 -30.29 -2.89 -12.45
CA MET A 1 -28.92 -2.35 -12.33
C MET A 1 -29.08 -0.88 -11.96
N LEU A 2 -28.31 -0.36 -10.99
CA LEU A 2 -28.34 1.06 -10.66
C LEU A 2 -27.82 1.87 -11.85
N ASP A 3 -28.43 3.03 -12.11
CA ASP A 3 -27.97 3.97 -13.12
C ASP A 3 -26.56 4.50 -12.78
N LYS A 4 -25.83 4.96 -13.80
CA LYS A 4 -24.48 5.52 -13.66
C LYS A 4 -24.46 6.71 -12.69
N GLU A 5 -25.48 7.56 -12.72
CA GLU A 5 -25.62 8.71 -11.82
C GLU A 5 -25.86 8.27 -10.37
N GLU A 6 -26.66 7.24 -10.16
CA GLU A 6 -26.87 6.65 -8.83
C GLU A 6 -25.59 6.04 -8.25
N LEU A 7 -24.78 5.38 -9.09
CA LEU A 7 -23.49 4.80 -8.69
C LEU A 7 -22.49 5.90 -8.29
N LEU A 8 -22.44 7.00 -9.05
CA LEU A 8 -21.58 8.15 -8.74
C LEU A 8 -22.05 8.88 -7.47
N ALA A 9 -23.36 9.02 -7.28
CA ALA A 9 -23.92 9.64 -6.07
C ALA A 9 -23.55 8.81 -4.82
N LYS A 10 -23.71 7.50 -4.87
CA LYS A 10 -23.29 6.58 -3.78
C LYS A 10 -21.79 6.65 -3.50
N ALA A 11 -20.98 6.74 -4.54
CA ALA A 11 -19.52 6.85 -4.40
C ALA A 11 -19.06 8.12 -3.68
N ASN A 12 -19.86 9.19 -3.73
CA ASN A 12 -19.57 10.49 -3.11
C ASN A 12 -20.21 10.66 -1.71
N GLU A 13 -21.16 9.80 -1.32
CA GLU A 13 -21.87 9.93 -0.04
C GLU A 13 -20.94 9.86 1.19
N PRO A 14 -19.93 8.96 1.26
CA PRO A 14 -19.01 8.94 2.40
C PRO A 14 -18.30 10.27 2.62
N ALA A 15 -17.89 10.97 1.57
CA ALA A 15 -17.19 12.25 1.66
C ALA A 15 -18.04 13.33 2.33
N LYS A 16 -19.35 13.39 2.05
CA LYS A 16 -20.28 14.36 2.64
C LYS A 16 -20.42 14.19 4.16
N ARG A 17 -20.34 12.97 4.65
CA ARG A 17 -20.47 12.64 6.08
C ARG A 17 -19.16 12.75 6.85
N ALA A 18 -18.03 12.60 6.19
CA ALA A 18 -16.73 12.45 6.82
C ALA A 18 -16.37 13.63 7.74
N ILE A 19 -16.46 14.87 7.27
CA ILE A 19 -16.08 16.06 8.07
C ILE A 19 -16.91 16.12 9.36
N ARG A 20 -18.23 15.98 9.27
CA ARG A 20 -19.11 16.03 10.45
C ARG A 20 -18.78 14.98 11.49
N LEU A 21 -18.50 13.74 11.04
CA LEU A 21 -18.16 12.64 11.94
C LEU A 21 -16.78 12.83 12.57
N HIS A 22 -15.78 13.31 11.82
CA HIS A 22 -14.46 13.62 12.37
C HIS A 22 -14.53 14.75 13.42
N THR A 23 -15.36 15.77 13.18
CA THR A 23 -15.59 16.85 14.17
C THR A 23 -16.25 16.32 15.44
N PHE A 24 -17.24 15.44 15.29
CA PHE A 24 -17.97 14.87 16.43
C PHE A 24 -17.09 13.98 17.32
N TYR A 25 -16.37 13.04 16.70
CA TYR A 25 -15.52 12.08 17.43
C TYR A 25 -14.14 12.63 17.79
N LYS A 26 -13.69 13.75 17.20
CA LYS A 26 -12.34 14.34 17.39
C LYS A 26 -11.23 13.35 17.11
N GLY A 27 -11.33 12.61 16.00
CA GLY A 27 -10.43 11.52 15.62
C GLY A 27 -11.14 10.17 15.59
N LYS A 28 -10.38 9.09 15.40
CA LYS A 28 -10.90 7.73 15.21
C LYS A 28 -10.37 6.73 16.23
N VAL A 29 -9.32 7.07 16.95
CA VAL A 29 -8.62 6.17 17.86
C VAL A 29 -8.44 6.81 19.21
N GLN A 30 -8.44 5.98 20.24
CA GLN A 30 -8.14 6.36 21.62
C GLN A 30 -7.38 5.24 22.32
N LEU A 31 -6.62 5.56 23.36
CA LEU A 31 -5.96 4.58 24.20
C LEU A 31 -6.86 4.24 25.39
N LEU A 32 -6.98 2.94 25.65
CA LEU A 32 -7.72 2.41 26.81
C LEU A 32 -6.80 1.51 27.63
N PRO A 33 -6.87 1.58 28.98
CA PRO A 33 -6.14 0.65 29.84
C PRO A 33 -6.68 -0.77 29.65
N LYS A 34 -5.78 -1.77 29.70
CA LYS A 34 -6.14 -3.20 29.69
C LYS A 34 -6.50 -3.71 31.08
N CYS A 35 -5.89 -3.13 32.12
CA CYS A 35 -6.10 -3.51 33.50
C CYS A 35 -7.32 -2.80 34.12
N SER A 36 -8.01 -3.49 35.01
CA SER A 36 -9.09 -2.92 35.80
C SER A 36 -8.51 -2.24 37.04
N ILE A 37 -8.95 -1.03 37.33
CA ILE A 37 -8.67 -0.28 38.57
C ILE A 37 -9.96 -0.15 39.33
N GLN A 38 -10.04 -0.79 40.53
CA GLN A 38 -11.22 -0.75 41.38
C GLN A 38 -11.02 0.18 42.57
N LYS A 39 -9.78 0.34 43.03
CA LYS A 39 -9.43 1.18 44.20
C LYS A 39 -8.03 1.79 44.00
N LEU A 40 -7.75 2.85 44.74
CA LEU A 40 -6.46 3.57 44.61
C LEU A 40 -5.24 2.69 44.92
N SER A 41 -5.37 1.71 45.82
CA SER A 41 -4.27 0.78 46.11
C SER A 41 -3.88 -0.11 44.92
N ASP A 42 -4.72 -0.27 43.92
CA ASP A 42 -4.37 -1.05 42.72
C ASP A 42 -3.23 -0.40 41.92
N PHE A 43 -3.09 0.93 42.02
CA PHE A 43 -1.95 1.62 41.43
C PHE A 43 -0.60 1.18 42.01
N SER A 44 -0.55 0.65 43.25
CA SER A 44 0.70 0.12 43.82
C SER A 44 1.22 -1.12 43.05
N ILE A 45 0.34 -1.85 42.39
CA ILE A 45 0.69 -2.99 41.53
C ILE A 45 1.13 -2.50 40.14
N TRP A 46 0.32 -1.63 39.53
CA TRP A 46 0.50 -1.22 38.12
C TRP A 46 1.50 -0.06 37.93
N TYR A 47 1.82 0.66 39.02
CA TYR A 47 2.80 1.74 39.05
C TYR A 47 3.78 1.53 40.19
N THR A 48 3.97 2.51 41.06
CA THR A 48 4.95 2.43 42.16
C THR A 48 4.33 1.81 43.41
N PRO A 49 4.95 0.78 44.07
CA PRO A 49 6.28 0.20 43.79
C PRO A 49 6.30 -1.02 42.85
N GLY A 50 5.17 -1.65 42.58
CA GLY A 50 5.08 -2.97 41.92
C GLY A 50 5.71 -3.02 40.53
N VAL A 51 5.63 -1.93 39.74
CA VAL A 51 6.21 -1.85 38.38
C VAL A 51 7.73 -2.06 38.33
N ALA A 52 8.41 -1.93 39.47
CA ALA A 52 9.87 -2.17 39.52
C ALA A 52 10.23 -3.64 39.20
N GLU A 53 9.36 -4.60 39.53
CA GLU A 53 9.68 -6.02 39.30
C GLU A 53 9.69 -6.41 37.80
N PRO A 54 8.66 -6.08 36.97
CA PRO A 54 8.77 -6.31 35.54
C PRO A 54 9.92 -5.51 34.89
N CYS A 55 10.27 -4.32 35.38
CA CYS A 55 11.43 -3.58 34.88
C CYS A 55 12.74 -4.35 35.12
N LYS A 56 12.95 -4.89 36.34
CA LYS A 56 14.12 -5.73 36.67
C LYS A 56 14.16 -6.99 35.81
N ALA A 57 13.02 -7.66 35.63
CA ALA A 57 12.91 -8.86 34.84
C ALA A 57 13.28 -8.60 33.36
N ILE A 58 12.77 -7.53 32.75
CA ILE A 58 13.13 -7.13 31.36
C ILE A 58 14.60 -6.76 31.27
N SER A 59 15.16 -6.06 32.27
CA SER A 59 16.58 -5.73 32.29
C SER A 59 17.47 -6.96 32.32
N ALA A 60 17.06 -8.03 33.03
CA ALA A 60 17.76 -9.30 33.10
C ALA A 60 17.56 -10.16 31.84
N SER A 61 16.40 -10.10 31.20
CA SER A 61 16.04 -10.84 29.99
C SER A 61 15.20 -9.96 29.06
N PRO A 62 15.83 -9.28 28.08
CA PRO A 62 15.15 -8.31 27.21
C PRO A 62 13.95 -8.88 26.44
N ALA A 63 13.92 -10.19 26.15
CA ALA A 63 12.79 -10.84 25.48
C ALA A 63 11.47 -10.73 26.25
N LEU A 64 11.51 -10.58 27.58
CA LEU A 64 10.33 -10.40 28.42
C LEU A 64 9.57 -9.09 28.15
N VAL A 65 10.15 -8.16 27.39
CA VAL A 65 9.44 -6.94 26.96
C VAL A 65 8.17 -7.28 26.16
N TYR A 66 8.18 -8.37 25.42
CA TYR A 66 7.01 -8.84 24.66
C TYR A 66 5.94 -9.49 25.55
N GLU A 67 6.30 -10.00 26.72
CA GLU A 67 5.34 -10.58 27.67
C GLU A 67 4.74 -9.51 28.60
N TYR A 68 5.55 -8.56 29.05
CA TYR A 68 5.16 -7.62 30.11
C TYR A 68 4.72 -6.25 29.60
N THR A 69 4.82 -5.98 28.30
CA THR A 69 4.43 -4.69 27.73
C THR A 69 3.52 -4.85 26.50
N ASN A 70 2.93 -3.74 26.05
CA ASN A 70 2.13 -3.72 24.82
C ASN A 70 2.97 -3.85 23.54
N LYS A 71 4.30 -3.90 23.64
CA LYS A 71 5.20 -4.07 22.46
C LYS A 71 4.80 -5.30 21.64
N ALA A 72 4.38 -6.37 22.28
CA ALA A 72 3.93 -7.60 21.61
C ALA A 72 2.77 -7.40 20.62
N ASN A 73 1.94 -6.38 20.82
CA ASN A 73 0.74 -6.15 20.02
C ASN A 73 0.64 -4.73 19.43
N CYS A 74 1.69 -3.93 19.54
CA CYS A 74 1.67 -2.53 19.17
C CYS A 74 2.66 -2.21 18.06
N ILE A 75 2.21 -1.53 17.00
CA ILE A 75 3.04 -1.08 15.89
C ILE A 75 2.98 0.45 15.74
N ALA A 76 4.02 1.03 15.13
CA ALA A 76 3.99 2.41 14.68
C ALA A 76 3.56 2.50 13.21
N ILE A 77 2.63 3.40 12.91
CA ILE A 77 2.33 3.84 11.53
C ILE A 77 3.08 5.13 11.29
N VAL A 78 4.12 5.09 10.48
CA VAL A 78 5.02 6.23 10.25
C VAL A 78 4.79 6.82 8.87
N SER A 79 4.54 8.14 8.83
CA SER A 79 4.34 8.92 7.60
C SER A 79 5.04 10.26 7.68
N ASP A 80 5.42 10.81 6.52
CA ASP A 80 5.84 12.21 6.39
C ASP A 80 4.84 13.06 5.57
N GLY A 81 3.73 12.46 5.16
CA GLY A 81 2.66 13.12 4.42
C GLY A 81 3.02 13.58 3.01
N THR A 82 4.10 13.03 2.40
CA THR A 82 4.57 13.49 1.08
C THR A 82 3.88 12.83 -0.10
N ARG A 83 3.03 11.80 0.13
CA ARG A 83 2.27 11.11 -0.94
C ARG A 83 0.94 10.56 -0.46
N VAL A 84 0.07 11.42 0.02
CA VAL A 84 -1.22 11.04 0.63
C VAL A 84 -2.29 10.84 -0.43
N LEU A 85 -2.77 9.60 -0.62
CA LEU A 85 -3.83 9.25 -1.57
C LEU A 85 -3.57 9.86 -2.97
N GLY A 86 -4.59 10.47 -3.59
CA GLY A 86 -4.51 11.26 -4.81
C GLY A 86 -4.17 12.74 -4.59
N LEU A 87 -4.00 13.18 -3.33
CA LEU A 87 -3.78 14.59 -2.97
C LEU A 87 -2.31 15.03 -3.08
N GLY A 88 -1.38 14.07 -3.05
CA GLY A 88 0.06 14.35 -3.16
C GLY A 88 0.69 14.76 -1.82
N ASP A 89 1.62 15.72 -1.87
CA ASP A 89 2.33 16.23 -0.70
C ASP A 89 1.47 17.28 0.03
N ILE A 90 0.78 16.83 1.07
CA ILE A 90 -0.09 17.70 1.90
C ILE A 90 0.46 17.91 3.31
N GLY A 91 1.60 17.30 3.63
CA GLY A 91 2.26 17.44 4.92
C GLY A 91 1.77 16.48 6.01
N PRO A 92 2.51 16.40 7.11
CA PRO A 92 2.29 15.41 8.16
C PRO A 92 0.96 15.61 8.91
N GLU A 93 0.57 16.84 9.25
CA GLU A 93 -0.67 17.10 9.99
C GLU A 93 -1.91 16.72 9.16
N ALA A 94 -1.91 17.07 7.87
CA ALA A 94 -3.02 16.76 6.98
C ALA A 94 -3.10 15.26 6.63
N SER A 95 -2.02 14.50 6.81
CA SER A 95 -2.01 13.04 6.64
C SER A 95 -2.58 12.28 7.84
N LEU A 96 -2.59 12.89 9.04
CA LEU A 96 -2.99 12.23 10.26
C LEU A 96 -4.37 11.55 10.20
N PRO A 97 -5.43 12.14 9.59
CA PRO A 97 -6.71 11.45 9.45
C PRO A 97 -6.64 10.13 8.69
N VAL A 98 -5.73 9.99 7.72
CA VAL A 98 -5.50 8.74 6.98
C VAL A 98 -4.80 7.73 7.88
N MET A 99 -3.77 8.15 8.62
CA MET A 99 -3.02 7.29 9.55
C MET A 99 -3.90 6.76 10.69
N GLU A 100 -4.80 7.59 11.24
CA GLU A 100 -5.82 7.13 12.20
C GLU A 100 -6.81 6.13 11.55
N GLY A 101 -7.19 6.34 10.30
CA GLY A 101 -8.00 5.38 9.55
C GLY A 101 -7.30 4.05 9.40
N LYS A 102 -5.98 4.06 9.14
CA LYS A 102 -5.17 2.86 9.09
C LYS A 102 -5.08 2.16 10.45
N ALA A 103 -4.88 2.91 11.52
CA ALA A 103 -4.89 2.36 12.89
C ALA A 103 -6.23 1.69 13.24
N LEU A 104 -7.35 2.29 12.83
CA LEU A 104 -8.68 1.70 12.97
C LEU A 104 -8.79 0.35 12.26
N LEU A 105 -8.30 0.23 11.02
CA LEU A 105 -8.30 -1.02 10.27
C LEU A 105 -7.40 -2.08 10.91
N PHE A 106 -6.22 -1.71 11.40
CA PHE A 106 -5.35 -2.62 12.16
C PHE A 106 -6.07 -3.21 13.38
N LYS A 107 -6.77 -2.36 14.13
CA LYS A 107 -7.50 -2.80 15.32
C LYS A 107 -8.69 -3.69 14.99
N TYR A 108 -9.56 -3.26 14.06
CA TYR A 108 -10.79 -4.00 13.73
C TYR A 108 -10.54 -5.31 12.99
N LEU A 109 -9.57 -5.36 12.09
CA LEU A 109 -9.35 -6.52 11.21
C LEU A 109 -8.22 -7.42 11.68
N GLY A 110 -7.23 -6.90 12.41
CA GLY A 110 -6.07 -7.64 12.88
C GLY A 110 -5.93 -7.77 14.39
N GLY A 111 -6.77 -7.06 15.17
CA GLY A 111 -6.60 -6.99 16.63
C GLY A 111 -5.32 -6.28 17.09
N VAL A 112 -4.60 -5.64 16.17
CA VAL A 112 -3.31 -4.98 16.39
C VAL A 112 -3.53 -3.54 16.85
N ASP A 113 -2.84 -3.13 17.90
CA ASP A 113 -2.78 -1.73 18.34
C ASP A 113 -1.81 -0.97 17.45
N ALA A 114 -2.22 0.14 16.87
CA ALA A 114 -1.38 0.90 15.97
C ALA A 114 -1.40 2.39 16.32
N VAL A 115 -0.21 2.98 16.43
CA VAL A 115 -0.02 4.38 16.81
C VAL A 115 0.42 5.19 15.59
N PRO A 116 -0.40 6.16 15.13
CA PRO A 116 -0.01 7.09 14.09
C PRO A 116 1.13 8.03 14.52
N LEU A 117 2.18 8.09 13.74
CA LEU A 117 3.35 8.97 13.95
C LEU A 117 3.64 9.72 12.63
N CYS A 118 3.07 10.92 12.50
CA CYS A 118 3.35 11.79 11.36
C CYS A 118 4.55 12.67 11.67
N LEU A 119 5.65 12.51 10.94
CA LEU A 119 6.92 13.15 11.21
C LEU A 119 7.07 14.48 10.44
N GLY A 120 7.48 15.54 11.12
CA GLY A 120 7.72 16.88 10.56
C GLY A 120 9.02 16.98 9.76
N THR A 121 9.39 15.95 9.01
CA THR A 121 10.59 15.95 8.17
C THR A 121 10.33 15.29 6.82
N LYS A 122 11.03 15.77 5.78
CA LYS A 122 11.06 15.16 4.44
C LYS A 122 12.42 14.52 4.12
N ASP A 123 13.39 14.67 5.03
CA ASP A 123 14.73 14.09 4.87
C ASP A 123 14.68 12.58 5.15
N PRO A 124 15.06 11.73 4.19
CA PRO A 124 15.06 10.29 4.36
C PRO A 124 16.00 9.80 5.46
N GLU A 125 17.15 10.44 5.68
CA GLU A 125 18.09 10.04 6.71
C GLU A 125 17.57 10.34 8.12
N GLU A 126 16.95 11.50 8.30
CA GLU A 126 16.31 11.87 9.55
C GLU A 126 15.13 10.94 9.86
N LEU A 127 14.32 10.59 8.86
CA LEU A 127 13.22 9.63 9.00
C LEU A 127 13.76 8.25 9.39
N ILE A 128 14.77 7.73 8.68
CA ILE A 128 15.40 6.43 8.99
C ILE A 128 15.93 6.41 10.42
N ARG A 129 16.66 7.47 10.82
CA ARG A 129 17.19 7.59 12.18
C ARG A 129 16.09 7.60 13.23
N THR A 130 15.03 8.39 13.00
CA THR A 130 13.90 8.49 13.93
C THR A 130 13.19 7.15 14.09
N VAL A 131 12.91 6.46 13.00
CA VAL A 131 12.22 5.15 13.05
C VAL A 131 13.05 4.11 13.81
N LYS A 132 14.38 4.08 13.63
CA LYS A 132 15.26 3.18 14.39
C LYS A 132 15.19 3.44 15.90
N LEU A 133 15.08 4.69 16.32
CA LEU A 133 14.95 5.04 17.75
C LEU A 133 13.61 4.61 18.37
N LEU A 134 12.60 4.31 17.58
CA LEU A 134 11.30 3.82 18.04
C LEU A 134 11.28 2.31 18.31
N GLU A 135 12.26 1.55 17.82
CA GLU A 135 12.30 0.08 17.92
C GLU A 135 12.06 -0.48 19.33
N PRO A 136 12.59 0.11 20.42
CA PRO A 136 12.34 -0.41 21.76
C PRO A 136 10.86 -0.46 22.15
N SER A 137 10.03 0.43 21.61
CA SER A 137 8.63 0.61 22.03
C SER A 137 7.60 -0.15 21.19
N PHE A 138 7.97 -0.60 19.98
CA PHE A 138 7.04 -1.18 19.02
C PHE A 138 7.46 -2.58 18.60
N GLY A 139 6.48 -3.46 18.33
CA GLY A 139 6.69 -4.79 17.78
C GLY A 139 6.83 -4.80 16.26
N GLY A 140 6.52 -3.70 15.58
CA GLY A 140 6.67 -3.56 14.14
C GLY A 140 6.46 -2.12 13.64
N ILE A 141 6.86 -1.85 12.42
CA ILE A 141 6.74 -0.53 11.77
C ILE A 141 5.98 -0.68 10.45
N ASN A 142 4.92 0.10 10.30
CA ASN A 142 4.25 0.32 9.02
C ASN A 142 4.60 1.71 8.49
N LEU A 143 5.32 1.76 7.38
CA LEU A 143 5.57 3.00 6.64
C LEU A 143 4.38 3.28 5.72
N GLU A 144 3.94 4.54 5.64
CA GLU A 144 2.76 4.94 4.89
C GLU A 144 2.91 6.31 4.25
N ASP A 145 2.38 6.47 3.04
CA ASP A 145 2.24 7.76 2.34
C ASP A 145 3.56 8.53 2.18
N ILE A 146 4.68 7.83 1.97
CA ILE A 146 6.01 8.38 1.71
C ILE A 146 6.28 8.39 0.20
N ALA A 147 6.63 9.55 -0.33
CA ALA A 147 6.85 9.73 -1.78
C ALA A 147 8.06 8.94 -2.31
N GLN A 148 7.93 8.43 -3.55
CA GLN A 148 9.08 7.93 -4.29
C GLN A 148 10.00 9.10 -4.74
N PRO A 149 11.30 8.89 -4.93
CA PRO A 149 12.04 7.62 -4.84
C PRO A 149 12.47 7.25 -3.41
N LYS A 150 12.42 8.19 -2.45
CA LYS A 150 12.97 8.00 -1.10
C LYS A 150 12.33 6.83 -0.34
N CYS A 151 11.06 6.52 -0.59
CA CYS A 151 10.34 5.43 0.08
C CYS A 151 11.00 4.06 -0.12
N PHE A 152 11.64 3.80 -1.26
CA PHE A 152 12.36 2.54 -1.51
C PHE A 152 13.61 2.44 -0.64
N ARG A 153 14.43 3.50 -0.63
CA ARG A 153 15.65 3.56 0.18
C ARG A 153 15.35 3.46 1.67
N ILE A 154 14.31 4.16 2.14
CA ILE A 154 13.90 4.13 3.55
C ILE A 154 13.53 2.70 3.94
N LEU A 155 12.66 2.03 3.17
CA LEU A 155 12.25 0.66 3.45
C LEU A 155 13.43 -0.30 3.45
N ASP A 156 14.26 -0.26 2.40
CA ASP A 156 15.39 -1.18 2.24
C ASP A 156 16.43 -0.99 3.36
N SER A 157 16.68 0.26 3.81
CA SER A 157 17.58 0.55 4.92
C SER A 157 17.04 0.04 6.25
N LEU A 158 15.78 0.35 6.58
CA LEU A 158 15.17 -0.07 7.84
C LEU A 158 15.06 -1.59 7.95
N ARG A 159 14.68 -2.28 6.87
CA ARG A 159 14.59 -3.76 6.86
C ARG A 159 15.93 -4.46 7.04
N ARG A 160 17.03 -3.83 6.60
CA ARG A 160 18.37 -4.37 6.82
C ARG A 160 18.85 -4.18 8.25
N ASP A 161 18.49 -3.06 8.87
CA ASP A 161 19.14 -2.57 10.09
C ASP A 161 18.31 -2.77 11.37
N MET A 162 16.99 -3.02 11.25
CA MET A 162 16.09 -3.23 12.40
C MET A 162 15.84 -4.73 12.64
N THR A 163 15.56 -5.08 13.90
CA THR A 163 15.28 -6.47 14.31
C THR A 163 13.78 -6.79 14.34
N ILE A 164 12.92 -5.76 14.31
CA ILE A 164 11.47 -5.90 14.23
C ILE A 164 10.99 -5.80 12.78
N PRO A 165 9.81 -6.36 12.43
CA PRO A 165 9.24 -6.25 11.10
C PRO A 165 9.06 -4.81 10.64
N VAL A 166 9.52 -4.50 9.42
CA VAL A 166 9.29 -3.21 8.74
C VAL A 166 8.58 -3.48 7.42
N TRP A 167 7.45 -2.81 7.25
CA TRP A 167 6.55 -2.92 6.10
C TRP A 167 6.27 -1.54 5.51
N HIS A 168 6.15 -1.43 4.22
CA HIS A 168 5.65 -0.23 3.55
C HIS A 168 4.39 -0.61 2.77
N ASP A 169 3.24 -0.16 3.26
CA ASP A 169 1.97 -0.70 2.77
C ASP A 169 1.65 -0.26 1.33
N ASP A 170 1.96 0.98 0.94
CA ASP A 170 1.80 1.43 -0.45
C ASP A 170 2.63 0.61 -1.45
N GLN A 171 3.71 0.01 -1.00
CA GLN A 171 4.55 -0.88 -1.80
C GLN A 171 4.09 -2.33 -1.68
N GLN A 172 4.26 -2.91 -0.51
CA GLN A 172 4.13 -4.36 -0.28
C GLN A 172 2.68 -4.81 -0.15
N GLY A 173 1.82 -4.04 0.53
CA GLY A 173 0.40 -4.34 0.65
C GLY A 173 -0.31 -4.28 -0.69
N SER A 174 -0.04 -3.23 -1.46
CA SER A 174 -0.57 -3.08 -2.82
C SER A 174 -0.09 -4.20 -3.74
N ALA A 175 1.21 -4.54 -3.72
CA ALA A 175 1.76 -5.62 -4.53
C ALA A 175 1.16 -6.98 -4.17
N THR A 176 0.99 -7.26 -2.87
CA THR A 176 0.47 -8.55 -2.39
C THR A 176 -0.98 -8.75 -2.79
N VAL A 177 -1.84 -7.75 -2.63
CA VAL A 177 -3.26 -7.87 -3.02
C VAL A 177 -3.42 -8.02 -4.54
N ILE A 178 -2.57 -7.35 -5.34
CA ILE A 178 -2.57 -7.50 -6.79
C ILE A 178 -2.17 -8.92 -7.19
N LEU A 179 -1.08 -9.46 -6.63
CA LEU A 179 -0.66 -10.83 -6.95
C LEU A 179 -1.74 -11.85 -6.55
N ALA A 180 -2.33 -11.72 -5.36
CA ALA A 180 -3.42 -12.59 -4.92
C ALA A 180 -4.63 -12.54 -5.86
N GLY A 181 -5.06 -11.32 -6.24
CA GLY A 181 -6.13 -11.10 -7.22
C GLY A 181 -5.78 -11.65 -8.60
N LEU A 182 -4.54 -11.47 -9.05
CA LEU A 182 -4.06 -11.96 -10.34
C LEU A 182 -4.08 -13.49 -10.41
N LEU A 183 -3.57 -14.18 -9.39
CA LEU A 183 -3.58 -15.65 -9.34
C LEU A 183 -5.00 -16.21 -9.45
N ASN A 184 -5.95 -15.63 -8.70
CA ASN A 184 -7.36 -16.03 -8.78
C ASN A 184 -7.97 -15.72 -10.15
N ALA A 185 -7.69 -14.53 -10.69
CA ALA A 185 -8.20 -14.12 -12.01
C ALA A 185 -7.67 -15.04 -13.13
N LEU A 186 -6.39 -15.40 -13.10
CA LEU A 186 -5.78 -16.32 -14.06
C LEU A 186 -6.42 -17.71 -14.03
N ASN A 187 -6.72 -18.24 -12.85
CA ASN A 187 -7.45 -19.50 -12.70
C ASN A 187 -8.83 -19.43 -13.37
N LEU A 188 -9.58 -18.35 -13.18
CA LEU A 188 -10.92 -18.16 -13.78
C LEU A 188 -10.88 -18.07 -15.31
N VAL A 189 -9.87 -17.40 -15.86
CA VAL A 189 -9.73 -17.25 -17.31
C VAL A 189 -8.87 -18.36 -17.95
N ARG A 190 -8.36 -19.30 -17.14
CA ARG A 190 -7.49 -20.43 -17.57
C ARG A 190 -6.26 -19.99 -18.35
N LYS A 191 -5.60 -18.92 -17.88
CA LYS A 191 -4.32 -18.46 -18.45
C LYS A 191 -3.15 -18.83 -17.56
N ASP A 192 -2.03 -19.22 -18.19
CA ASP A 192 -0.78 -19.57 -17.49
C ASP A 192 0.00 -18.29 -17.13
N ILE A 193 0.33 -18.14 -15.86
CA ILE A 193 1.09 -17.01 -15.32
C ILE A 193 2.44 -16.79 -16.03
N LYS A 194 3.06 -17.86 -16.56
CA LYS A 194 4.34 -17.78 -17.27
C LYS A 194 4.23 -17.27 -18.70
N ARG A 195 3.00 -17.21 -19.25
CA ARG A 195 2.76 -16.88 -20.66
C ARG A 195 2.03 -15.57 -20.88
N ILE A 196 1.49 -14.97 -19.83
CA ILE A 196 0.71 -13.72 -19.93
C ILE A 196 1.58 -12.52 -20.29
N GLY A 197 1.02 -11.63 -21.11
CA GLY A 197 1.53 -10.28 -21.33
C GLY A 197 0.88 -9.28 -20.38
N ILE A 198 1.66 -8.46 -19.70
CA ILE A 198 1.17 -7.50 -18.69
C ILE A 198 1.48 -6.07 -19.10
N ALA A 199 0.51 -5.18 -19.06
CA ALA A 199 0.70 -3.74 -19.09
C ALA A 199 0.64 -3.16 -17.68
N MET A 200 1.67 -2.45 -17.25
CA MET A 200 1.73 -1.74 -15.96
C MET A 200 1.63 -0.24 -16.21
N ILE A 201 0.52 0.38 -15.80
CA ILE A 201 0.24 1.80 -16.05
C ILE A 201 0.46 2.62 -14.77
N GLY A 202 1.40 3.56 -14.84
CA GLY A 202 1.89 4.33 -13.69
C GLY A 202 2.96 3.56 -12.92
N MET A 203 4.20 4.06 -12.94
CA MET A 203 5.34 3.42 -12.26
C MET A 203 5.71 4.16 -10.99
N GLY A 204 4.73 4.20 -10.05
CA GLY A 204 4.89 4.67 -8.68
C GLY A 204 5.35 3.56 -7.72
N ALA A 205 5.28 3.85 -6.40
CA ALA A 205 5.68 2.92 -5.35
C ALA A 205 4.98 1.55 -5.48
N ALA A 206 3.66 1.56 -5.68
CA ALA A 206 2.85 0.34 -5.81
C ALA A 206 3.27 -0.53 -7.00
N ASN A 207 3.37 0.06 -8.20
CA ASN A 207 3.71 -0.72 -9.40
C ASN A 207 5.18 -1.16 -9.44
N VAL A 208 6.11 -0.40 -8.88
CA VAL A 208 7.51 -0.86 -8.72
C VAL A 208 7.57 -2.08 -7.79
N ALA A 209 6.87 -2.04 -6.66
CA ALA A 209 6.81 -3.17 -5.74
C ALA A 209 6.04 -4.36 -6.37
N THR A 210 4.94 -4.10 -7.08
CA THR A 210 4.21 -5.13 -7.83
C THR A 210 5.12 -5.81 -8.85
N TYR A 211 5.90 -5.05 -9.63
CA TYR A 211 6.89 -5.60 -10.54
C TYR A 211 7.89 -6.54 -9.83
N ARG A 212 8.47 -6.08 -8.70
CA ARG A 212 9.41 -6.90 -7.91
C ARG A 212 8.76 -8.22 -7.47
N LEU A 213 7.51 -8.18 -7.01
CA LEU A 213 6.77 -9.35 -6.53
C LEU A 213 6.35 -10.28 -7.67
N LEU A 214 5.88 -9.75 -8.81
CA LEU A 214 5.54 -10.52 -10.00
C LEU A 214 6.75 -11.27 -10.55
N LYS A 215 7.92 -10.62 -10.61
CA LYS A 215 9.18 -11.27 -10.97
C LYS A 215 9.56 -12.40 -10.02
N ALA A 216 9.43 -12.18 -8.70
CA ALA A 216 9.67 -13.22 -7.69
C ALA A 216 8.68 -14.39 -7.79
N ALA A 217 7.44 -14.14 -8.23
CA ALA A 217 6.42 -15.15 -8.50
C ALA A 217 6.63 -15.92 -9.82
N GLY A 218 7.69 -15.62 -10.57
CA GLY A 218 8.08 -16.34 -11.79
C GLY A 218 7.48 -15.78 -13.08
N ILE A 219 6.93 -14.55 -13.06
CA ILE A 219 6.52 -13.86 -14.30
C ILE A 219 7.78 -13.35 -15.00
N ASP A 220 7.86 -13.63 -16.31
CA ASP A 220 8.95 -13.17 -17.17
C ASP A 220 8.87 -11.64 -17.36
N PRO A 221 9.85 -10.86 -16.86
CA PRO A 221 9.88 -9.42 -17.07
C PRO A 221 9.83 -9.00 -18.54
N ALA A 222 10.38 -9.80 -19.45
CA ALA A 222 10.38 -9.54 -20.88
C ALA A 222 8.96 -9.33 -21.47
N ARG A 223 7.93 -9.92 -20.84
CA ARG A 223 6.51 -9.83 -21.22
C ARG A 223 5.75 -8.69 -20.56
N ILE A 224 6.41 -7.90 -19.73
CA ILE A 224 5.82 -6.73 -19.08
C ILE A 224 6.10 -5.49 -19.89
N VAL A 225 5.08 -4.67 -20.14
CA VAL A 225 5.20 -3.34 -20.75
C VAL A 225 4.80 -2.31 -19.71
N ALA A 226 5.79 -1.61 -19.15
CA ALA A 226 5.58 -0.55 -18.17
C ALA A 226 5.42 0.80 -18.87
N CYS A 227 4.53 1.66 -18.35
CA CYS A 227 4.24 2.97 -18.92
C CYS A 227 4.05 4.02 -17.80
N ASP A 228 4.64 5.20 -17.96
CA ASP A 228 4.41 6.37 -17.13
C ASP A 228 3.88 7.56 -17.95
N ARG A 229 3.84 8.76 -17.37
CA ARG A 229 3.35 9.97 -18.06
C ARG A 229 4.15 10.33 -19.30
N GLN A 230 5.41 9.95 -19.39
CA GLN A 230 6.27 10.23 -20.53
C GLN A 230 6.17 9.14 -21.62
N GLY A 231 5.59 7.98 -21.30
CA GLY A 231 5.36 6.89 -22.23
C GLY A 231 5.87 5.54 -21.73
N ILE A 232 5.95 4.59 -22.66
CA ILE A 232 6.39 3.22 -22.40
C ILE A 232 7.88 3.19 -22.05
N PHE A 233 8.24 2.35 -21.08
CA PHE A 233 9.62 2.09 -20.69
C PHE A 233 10.32 1.25 -21.74
N HIS A 234 11.46 1.72 -22.23
CA HIS A 234 12.36 1.02 -23.15
C HIS A 234 13.78 1.52 -22.95
N LYS A 235 14.78 0.73 -23.35
CA LYS A 235 16.21 1.02 -23.13
C LYS A 235 16.70 2.36 -23.68
N GLY A 236 15.96 2.99 -24.59
CA GLY A 236 16.27 4.32 -25.16
C GLY A 236 15.55 5.48 -24.45
N ARG A 237 14.98 5.32 -23.27
CA ARG A 237 14.38 6.40 -22.47
C ARG A 237 15.49 7.21 -21.77
N ALA A 238 15.94 8.29 -22.43
CA ALA A 238 17.03 9.14 -21.94
C ALA A 238 16.74 9.78 -20.57
N ASP A 239 15.49 10.11 -20.28
CA ASP A 239 15.07 10.66 -18.97
C ASP A 239 15.25 9.65 -17.81
N LEU A 240 14.95 8.37 -18.06
CA LEU A 240 15.14 7.30 -17.07
C LEU A 240 16.62 6.97 -16.89
N GLU A 241 17.39 7.02 -17.96
CA GLU A 241 18.84 6.83 -17.91
C GLU A 241 19.53 7.96 -17.15
N ALA A 242 19.17 9.20 -17.40
CA ALA A 242 19.69 10.36 -16.68
C ALA A 242 19.35 10.32 -15.19
N GLY A 243 18.14 9.86 -14.85
CA GLY A 243 17.67 9.69 -13.47
C GLY A 243 18.04 8.35 -12.81
N ARG A 244 18.91 7.53 -13.40
CA ARG A 244 19.19 6.15 -12.97
C ARG A 244 19.68 6.00 -11.53
N THR A 245 20.31 7.03 -10.98
CA THR A 245 20.78 7.03 -9.58
C THR A 245 19.62 7.26 -8.62
N ASP A 246 18.80 8.27 -8.88
CA ASP A 246 17.69 8.64 -7.98
C ASP A 246 16.50 7.68 -8.11
N TYR A 247 16.24 7.20 -9.34
CA TYR A 247 15.15 6.28 -9.67
C TYR A 247 15.66 4.91 -10.11
N ALA A 248 16.62 4.36 -9.37
CA ALA A 248 17.29 3.08 -9.69
C ALA A 248 16.30 1.94 -9.98
N ASP A 249 15.19 1.91 -9.27
CA ASP A 249 14.15 0.89 -9.48
C ASP A 249 13.42 1.04 -10.81
N LYS A 250 13.07 2.26 -11.21
CA LYS A 250 12.47 2.51 -12.53
C LYS A 250 13.45 2.19 -13.66
N TRP A 251 14.72 2.53 -13.47
CA TRP A 251 15.75 2.22 -14.44
C TRP A 251 15.92 0.70 -14.61
N ARG A 252 15.89 -0.05 -13.51
CA ARG A 252 15.91 -1.52 -13.55
C ARG A 252 14.72 -2.07 -14.33
N VAL A 253 13.50 -1.59 -14.06
CA VAL A 253 12.31 -1.98 -14.83
C VAL A 253 12.50 -1.69 -16.32
N CYS A 254 13.06 -0.51 -16.66
CA CYS A 254 13.34 -0.10 -18.04
C CYS A 254 14.30 -1.07 -18.77
N LEU A 255 15.30 -1.59 -18.05
CA LEU A 255 16.28 -2.51 -18.62
C LEU A 255 15.76 -3.95 -18.78
N GLU A 256 14.91 -4.39 -17.86
CA GLU A 256 14.47 -5.79 -17.75
C GLU A 256 13.17 -6.08 -18.51
N THR A 257 12.35 -5.07 -18.81
CA THR A 257 11.01 -5.23 -19.40
C THR A 257 10.96 -4.91 -20.89
N ASN A 258 9.79 -5.14 -21.52
CA ASN A 258 9.52 -4.72 -22.90
C ASN A 258 10.50 -5.27 -23.93
N ALA A 259 10.67 -6.60 -23.95
CA ALA A 259 11.58 -7.24 -24.93
C ALA A 259 11.16 -7.00 -26.40
N GLU A 260 9.87 -6.76 -26.63
CA GLU A 260 9.34 -6.46 -27.98
C GLU A 260 9.71 -5.05 -28.46
N GLY A 261 10.24 -4.19 -27.58
CA GLY A 261 10.63 -2.82 -27.92
C GLY A 261 9.45 -1.92 -28.26
N VAL A 262 8.27 -2.19 -27.71
CA VAL A 262 7.06 -1.38 -27.89
C VAL A 262 7.34 0.05 -27.47
N LYS A 263 6.95 1.03 -28.29
CA LYS A 263 7.05 2.47 -28.01
C LYS A 263 5.66 3.08 -28.05
N GLY A 264 5.49 4.25 -27.42
CA GLY A 264 4.22 4.96 -27.39
C GLY A 264 3.74 5.23 -25.98
N ARG A 265 2.44 5.16 -25.76
CA ARG A 265 1.75 5.51 -24.52
C ARG A 265 0.81 4.38 -24.06
N ILE A 266 -0.22 4.70 -23.30
CA ILE A 266 -1.16 3.71 -22.73
C ILE A 266 -1.82 2.82 -23.82
N PRO A 267 -2.28 3.36 -24.96
CA PRO A 267 -2.91 2.51 -26.00
C PRO A 267 -2.00 1.39 -26.50
N GLU A 268 -0.74 1.74 -26.80
CA GLU A 268 0.25 0.78 -27.30
C GLU A 268 0.68 -0.20 -26.20
N ALA A 269 0.74 0.27 -24.94
CA ALA A 269 1.04 -0.60 -23.79
C ALA A 269 -0.03 -1.65 -23.54
N LEU A 270 -1.32 -1.34 -23.76
CA LEU A 270 -2.44 -2.24 -23.54
C LEU A 270 -2.69 -3.22 -24.69
N LYS A 271 -2.27 -2.88 -25.90
CA LYS A 271 -2.56 -3.68 -27.09
C LYS A 271 -2.08 -5.12 -26.94
N GLU A 272 -3.01 -6.07 -27.13
CA GLU A 272 -2.76 -7.52 -27.05
C GLU A 272 -2.21 -8.03 -25.71
N ARG A 273 -2.31 -7.24 -24.62
CA ARG A 273 -1.92 -7.69 -23.29
C ARG A 273 -3.07 -8.40 -22.59
N ASP A 274 -2.73 -9.45 -21.84
CA ASP A 274 -3.68 -10.25 -21.06
C ASP A 274 -4.16 -9.53 -19.82
N VAL A 275 -3.28 -8.73 -19.21
CA VAL A 275 -3.48 -8.08 -17.92
C VAL A 275 -3.09 -6.61 -17.99
N CYS A 276 -3.94 -5.75 -17.46
CA CYS A 276 -3.64 -4.36 -17.14
C CYS A 276 -3.57 -4.21 -15.62
N ILE A 277 -2.47 -3.66 -15.09
CA ILE A 277 -2.31 -3.27 -13.69
C ILE A 277 -2.03 -1.77 -13.65
N ALA A 278 -3.00 -1.00 -13.16
CA ALA A 278 -2.92 0.46 -13.15
C ALA A 278 -2.92 1.02 -11.73
N PHE A 279 -1.93 1.87 -11.42
CA PHE A 279 -1.79 2.69 -10.22
C PHE A 279 -1.35 4.09 -10.64
N SER A 280 -2.27 4.86 -11.18
CA SER A 280 -1.94 6.14 -11.79
C SER A 280 -2.97 7.23 -11.42
N GLY A 281 -3.73 7.74 -12.35
CA GLY A 281 -4.74 8.77 -12.15
C GLY A 281 -6.11 8.34 -12.62
N GLY A 282 -7.16 8.93 -12.06
CA GLY A 282 -8.53 8.60 -12.43
C GLY A 282 -8.85 8.94 -13.89
N ASN A 283 -9.66 8.09 -14.54
CA ASN A 283 -10.22 8.27 -15.88
C ASN A 283 -9.18 8.41 -17.02
N ILE A 284 -7.97 7.83 -16.86
CA ILE A 284 -6.90 7.93 -17.87
C ILE A 284 -6.91 6.80 -18.88
N ILE A 285 -7.63 5.70 -18.64
CA ILE A 285 -7.76 4.57 -19.56
C ILE A 285 -9.12 4.69 -20.27
N LYS A 286 -9.10 4.61 -21.60
CA LYS A 286 -10.30 4.67 -22.43
C LYS A 286 -10.80 3.27 -22.78
N ALA A 287 -12.13 3.09 -22.86
CA ALA A 287 -12.78 1.81 -23.20
C ALA A 287 -12.23 1.18 -24.49
N GLN A 288 -12.03 1.96 -25.54
CA GLN A 288 -11.47 1.49 -26.80
C GLN A 288 -10.05 0.87 -26.68
N TRP A 289 -9.26 1.26 -25.66
CA TRP A 289 -7.94 0.67 -25.42
C TRP A 289 -8.05 -0.67 -24.70
N VAL A 290 -9.06 -0.83 -23.86
CA VAL A 290 -9.38 -2.11 -23.23
C VAL A 290 -9.89 -3.10 -24.27
N SER A 291 -10.69 -2.66 -25.26
CA SER A 291 -11.15 -3.50 -26.37
C SER A 291 -10.01 -4.04 -27.25
N ALA A 292 -8.85 -3.36 -27.27
CA ALA A 292 -7.65 -3.79 -27.99
C ALA A 292 -6.76 -4.77 -27.22
N MET A 293 -7.11 -5.10 -25.95
CA MET A 293 -6.40 -6.10 -25.16
C MET A 293 -6.67 -7.53 -25.68
N ALA A 294 -5.93 -8.49 -25.19
CA ALA A 294 -6.12 -9.89 -25.51
C ALA A 294 -7.51 -10.40 -25.07
N LYS A 295 -7.99 -11.46 -25.71
CA LYS A 295 -9.24 -12.13 -25.29
C LYS A 295 -9.18 -12.50 -23.80
N GLN A 296 -10.31 -12.38 -23.11
CA GLN A 296 -10.43 -12.63 -21.68
C GLN A 296 -9.46 -11.74 -20.85
N ALA A 297 -9.37 -10.47 -21.18
CA ALA A 297 -8.54 -9.50 -20.50
C ALA A 297 -8.92 -9.34 -19.02
N ILE A 298 -7.89 -9.13 -18.19
CA ILE A 298 -8.00 -8.84 -16.76
C ILE A 298 -7.55 -7.40 -16.54
N VAL A 299 -8.38 -6.59 -15.87
CA VAL A 299 -8.08 -5.17 -15.61
C VAL A 299 -8.13 -4.89 -14.12
N PHE A 300 -7.01 -4.43 -13.57
CA PHE A 300 -6.89 -3.87 -12.23
C PHE A 300 -6.74 -2.35 -12.35
N ALA A 301 -7.76 -1.58 -11.98
CA ALA A 301 -7.75 -0.13 -11.96
C ALA A 301 -7.84 0.36 -10.51
N CYS A 302 -6.68 0.64 -9.91
CA CYS A 302 -6.51 0.74 -8.47
C CYS A 302 -6.41 2.17 -7.94
N ALA A 303 -6.47 3.21 -8.79
CA ALA A 303 -6.45 4.60 -8.33
C ALA A 303 -7.66 4.92 -7.46
N ASN A 304 -7.42 5.73 -6.41
CA ASN A 304 -8.42 6.25 -5.49
C ASN A 304 -8.36 7.79 -5.43
N PRO A 305 -9.51 8.49 -5.31
CA PRO A 305 -10.88 7.94 -5.20
C PRO A 305 -11.53 7.53 -6.53
N ILE A 306 -10.95 7.92 -7.67
CA ILE A 306 -11.46 7.66 -9.02
C ILE A 306 -10.54 6.63 -9.69
N PRO A 307 -11.07 5.47 -10.15
CA PRO A 307 -10.26 4.47 -10.85
C PRO A 307 -9.82 4.97 -12.22
N GLU A 308 -8.79 4.37 -12.80
CA GLU A 308 -8.27 4.68 -14.14
C GLU A 308 -9.30 4.49 -15.25
N ILE A 309 -10.22 3.55 -15.05
CA ILE A 309 -11.42 3.30 -15.87
C ILE A 309 -12.51 2.76 -14.95
N TRP A 310 -13.75 3.14 -15.18
CA TRP A 310 -14.86 2.64 -14.37
C TRP A 310 -15.19 1.19 -14.70
N PRO A 311 -15.66 0.38 -13.72
CA PRO A 311 -15.92 -1.05 -13.92
C PRO A 311 -16.93 -1.37 -15.02
N TRP A 312 -17.96 -0.55 -15.19
CA TRP A 312 -18.95 -0.71 -16.26
C TRP A 312 -18.31 -0.44 -17.64
N GLU A 313 -17.50 0.60 -17.78
CA GLU A 313 -16.82 0.92 -19.05
C GLU A 313 -15.83 -0.18 -19.47
N ALA A 314 -15.05 -0.70 -18.51
CA ALA A 314 -14.11 -1.79 -18.79
C ALA A 314 -14.84 -3.09 -19.18
N LYS A 315 -15.97 -3.41 -18.54
CA LYS A 315 -16.78 -4.59 -18.87
C LYS A 315 -17.43 -4.46 -20.24
N GLU A 316 -18.01 -3.32 -20.55
CA GLU A 316 -18.60 -3.03 -21.88
C GLU A 316 -17.52 -3.11 -22.99
N ALA A 317 -16.29 -2.71 -22.68
CA ALA A 317 -15.14 -2.82 -23.58
C ALA A 317 -14.59 -4.25 -23.71
N GLY A 318 -15.15 -5.24 -23.02
CA GLY A 318 -14.81 -6.65 -23.17
C GLY A 318 -13.83 -7.19 -22.12
N ALA A 319 -13.51 -6.44 -21.06
CA ALA A 319 -12.73 -6.98 -19.94
C ALA A 319 -13.52 -8.15 -19.29
N LYS A 320 -12.89 -9.32 -19.20
CA LYS A 320 -13.49 -10.51 -18.59
C LYS A 320 -13.54 -10.38 -17.07
N ILE A 321 -12.46 -9.87 -16.49
CA ILE A 321 -12.35 -9.60 -15.06
C ILE A 321 -11.94 -8.14 -14.89
N MET A 322 -12.68 -7.46 -14.02
CA MET A 322 -12.41 -6.08 -13.61
C MET A 322 -12.36 -6.00 -12.10
N ALA A 323 -11.30 -5.40 -11.57
CA ALA A 323 -11.07 -5.17 -10.15
C ALA A 323 -10.66 -3.72 -9.88
N THR A 324 -11.04 -3.18 -8.73
CA THR A 324 -10.69 -1.80 -8.31
C THR A 324 -10.17 -1.77 -6.89
N GLY A 325 -9.50 -0.66 -6.52
CA GLY A 325 -9.13 -0.39 -5.13
C GLY A 325 -10.31 0.01 -4.23
N ARG A 326 -11.53 0.17 -4.78
CA ARG A 326 -12.72 0.67 -4.07
C ARG A 326 -13.53 -0.47 -3.45
N SER A 327 -14.01 -0.26 -2.23
CA SER A 327 -14.84 -1.24 -1.49
C SER A 327 -16.31 -1.29 -1.94
N ASP A 328 -16.76 -0.30 -2.71
CA ASP A 328 -18.14 -0.21 -3.20
C ASP A 328 -18.35 -0.93 -4.55
N PHE A 329 -17.32 -1.57 -5.09
CA PHE A 329 -17.41 -2.41 -6.29
C PHE A 329 -16.98 -3.85 -6.01
N PRO A 330 -17.50 -4.82 -6.75
CA PRO A 330 -17.02 -6.20 -6.72
C PRO A 330 -15.54 -6.30 -7.09
N ASN A 331 -14.87 -7.36 -6.56
CA ASN A 331 -13.46 -7.63 -6.79
C ASN A 331 -12.55 -6.49 -6.27
N GLN A 332 -12.74 -6.11 -5.03
CA GLN A 332 -11.87 -5.14 -4.38
C GLN A 332 -10.42 -5.65 -4.31
N VAL A 333 -9.47 -4.83 -4.77
CA VAL A 333 -8.03 -5.06 -4.63
C VAL A 333 -7.41 -3.84 -3.92
N ASN A 334 -7.52 -3.85 -2.61
CA ASN A 334 -7.04 -2.79 -1.74
C ASN A 334 -6.12 -3.38 -0.67
N ASN A 335 -5.02 -2.69 -0.35
CA ASN A 335 -4.05 -3.11 0.66
C ASN A 335 -4.68 -3.36 2.04
N SER A 336 -5.82 -2.73 2.34
CA SER A 336 -6.58 -2.97 3.58
C SER A 336 -7.01 -4.43 3.78
N LEU A 337 -7.05 -5.23 2.74
CA LEU A 337 -7.31 -6.67 2.80
C LEU A 337 -6.07 -7.49 3.23
N VAL A 338 -4.90 -6.88 3.29
CA VAL A 338 -3.60 -7.57 3.48
C VAL A 338 -2.92 -7.18 4.78
N PHE A 339 -2.64 -5.88 4.98
CA PHE A 339 -1.74 -5.43 6.04
C PHE A 339 -2.20 -5.83 7.46
N PRO A 340 -3.51 -5.89 7.81
CA PRO A 340 -3.88 -6.27 9.16
C PRO A 340 -3.50 -7.72 9.48
N GLY A 341 -3.73 -8.64 8.52
CA GLY A 341 -3.38 -10.06 8.66
C GLY A 341 -1.87 -10.30 8.63
N VAL A 342 -1.13 -9.56 7.80
CA VAL A 342 0.34 -9.65 7.75
C VAL A 342 0.96 -9.26 9.08
N PHE A 343 0.55 -8.13 9.67
CA PHE A 343 1.07 -7.72 10.97
C PHE A 343 0.60 -8.63 12.10
N ARG A 344 -0.63 -9.14 12.04
CA ARG A 344 -1.07 -10.15 13.03
C ARG A 344 -0.15 -11.36 13.01
N GLY A 345 0.10 -11.93 11.83
CA GLY A 345 0.99 -13.08 11.72
C GLY A 345 2.48 -12.79 11.98
N ALA A 346 2.90 -11.52 11.86
CA ALA A 346 4.29 -11.14 12.17
C ALA A 346 4.52 -10.89 13.68
N LEU A 347 3.46 -10.58 14.42
CA LEU A 347 3.51 -10.35 15.87
C LEU A 347 3.25 -11.62 16.69
N ASP A 348 2.62 -12.64 16.10
CA ASP A 348 2.41 -13.98 16.69
C ASP A 348 3.66 -14.86 16.58
#